data_09ce3600a75df5940db5d1e8fac3bf13
#
_entry.id   09ce3600a75df5940db5d1e8fac3bf13
#
_cell.length_a   1.000
_cell.length_b   1.000
_cell.length_c   1.000
_cell.angle_alpha   90.00
_cell.angle_beta   90.00
_cell.angle_gamma   90.00
#
_symmetry.space_group_name_H-M   'P 1'
#
loop_
_entity.id
_entity.type
_entity.pdbx_description
1 polymer ?
#
loop_
_entity_poly.entity_id
_entity_poly.type
_entity_poly.pdbx_seq_one_letter_code
_entity_poly.pdbx_strand_id
1 'polypeptide(L)'
;MSTGTSGAAYAPPMYAPSRVYNALLGGREHYGREQELAQGLLECLPGLGKAMQESRRFIRRAAAYLADSGIRQFIDLGCGYPADGSPDDQNVHEVVQDASFAYVDADPTVISHMLRATQLQPNVTTVDADVRDVGHLLSHPKLLTVIDPDQEVGVLAGGLLHHLDDEAAKHMLWNLGRKLAPGSVIALTCATGDGAPETSTAKARDLYERHVGPLDLRSGMQLRALMKDSRLRPLTGLHRTYELLPAHPDDVVNVDKTGPHLWAAIAALAPVLPATPR
;
A
#
# COMPACT_ATOMS: atom_id res chain seq x y z
N MET A 1 -22.06 -36.28 13.55
CA MET A 1 -20.63 -36.08 13.83
C MET A 1 -20.24 -34.78 13.16
N SER A 2 -20.18 -33.71 13.94
CA SER A 2 -19.88 -32.37 13.44
C SER A 2 -18.37 -32.17 13.52
N THR A 3 -17.70 -32.05 12.38
CA THR A 3 -16.29 -31.68 12.29
C THR A 3 -16.21 -30.17 12.35
N GLY A 4 -16.00 -29.64 13.56
CA GLY A 4 -15.68 -28.24 13.75
C GLY A 4 -14.31 -27.93 13.13
N THR A 5 -14.30 -27.12 12.08
CA THR A 5 -13.10 -26.44 11.60
C THR A 5 -12.67 -25.41 12.64
N SER A 6 -11.65 -25.76 13.40
CA SER A 6 -10.95 -24.83 14.30
C SER A 6 -10.34 -23.73 13.42
N GLY A 7 -10.99 -22.59 13.37
CA GLY A 7 -10.36 -21.35 12.89
C GLY A 7 -9.16 -21.07 13.79
N ALA A 8 -7.96 -21.10 13.25
CA ALA A 8 -6.77 -20.64 13.96
C ALA A 8 -7.02 -19.18 14.37
N ALA A 9 -7.10 -18.94 15.68
CA ALA A 9 -7.21 -17.60 16.21
C ALA A 9 -5.98 -16.81 15.73
N TYR A 10 -6.22 -15.70 15.04
CA TYR A 10 -5.16 -14.77 14.67
C TYR A 10 -4.49 -14.27 15.95
N ALA A 11 -3.29 -14.76 16.20
CA ALA A 11 -2.44 -14.19 17.23
C ALA A 11 -1.77 -12.94 16.60
N PRO A 12 -2.08 -11.73 17.09
CA PRO A 12 -1.46 -10.54 16.53
C PRO A 12 0.05 -10.67 16.65
N PRO A 13 0.82 -10.29 15.61
CA PRO A 13 2.27 -10.34 15.67
C PRO A 13 2.76 -9.52 16.86
N MET A 14 3.85 -9.94 17.48
CA MET A 14 4.42 -9.27 18.65
C MET A 14 4.74 -7.79 18.37
N TYR A 15 5.00 -7.47 17.09
CA TYR A 15 5.17 -6.14 16.53
C TYR A 15 4.19 -5.92 15.37
N ALA A 16 3.53 -4.78 15.32
CA ALA A 16 2.65 -4.48 14.20
C ALA A 16 3.44 -3.85 13.04
N PRO A 17 3.27 -4.34 11.79
CA PRO A 17 3.89 -3.72 10.61
C PRO A 17 3.63 -2.23 10.50
N SER A 18 2.39 -1.81 10.77
CA SER A 18 1.94 -0.40 10.74
C SER A 18 2.73 0.49 11.71
N ARG A 19 3.05 0.00 12.92
CA ARG A 19 3.83 0.74 13.93
C ARG A 19 5.31 0.82 13.56
N VAL A 20 5.89 -0.25 13.01
CA VAL A 20 7.27 -0.23 12.50
C VAL A 20 7.39 0.76 11.34
N TYR A 21 6.42 0.75 10.42
CA TYR A 21 6.37 1.70 9.32
C TYR A 21 6.26 3.15 9.82
N ASN A 22 5.38 3.39 10.80
CA ASN A 22 5.24 4.70 11.43
C ASN A 22 6.55 5.19 12.09
N ALA A 23 7.28 4.31 12.79
CA ALA A 23 8.58 4.62 13.36
C ALA A 23 9.63 4.96 12.28
N LEU A 24 9.66 4.23 11.16
CA LEU A 24 10.53 4.52 10.00
C LEU A 24 10.22 5.86 9.34
N LEU A 25 8.96 6.30 9.36
CA LEU A 25 8.54 7.63 8.90
C LEU A 25 8.93 8.75 9.86
N GLY A 26 9.34 8.44 11.10
CA GLY A 26 9.57 9.42 12.18
C GLY A 26 8.29 9.85 12.89
N GLY A 27 7.19 9.09 12.73
CA GLY A 27 5.92 9.32 13.42
C GLY A 27 5.98 9.01 14.92
N ARG A 28 4.83 9.07 15.59
CA ARG A 28 4.71 8.91 17.05
C ARG A 28 3.82 7.73 17.47
N GLU A 29 3.18 7.06 16.51
CA GLU A 29 2.23 5.98 16.76
C GLU A 29 2.94 4.63 16.77
N HIS A 30 3.90 4.45 17.70
CA HIS A 30 4.66 3.24 17.93
C HIS A 30 5.07 3.12 19.40
N TYR A 31 5.49 1.92 19.83
CA TYR A 31 6.07 1.70 21.14
C TYR A 31 7.60 1.60 21.04
N GLY A 32 8.29 1.58 22.19
CA GLY A 32 9.77 1.52 22.25
C GLY A 32 10.37 0.36 21.45
N ARG A 33 9.74 -0.80 21.48
CA ARG A 33 10.19 -1.99 20.74
C ARG A 33 10.13 -1.83 19.22
N GLU A 34 9.08 -1.20 18.67
CA GLU A 34 9.00 -0.92 17.23
C GLU A 34 10.00 0.17 16.84
N GLN A 35 10.26 1.13 17.71
CA GLN A 35 11.32 2.14 17.53
C GLN A 35 12.72 1.50 17.49
N GLU A 36 13.01 0.58 18.42
CA GLU A 36 14.28 -0.17 18.44
C GLU A 36 14.46 -1.00 17.15
N LEU A 37 13.40 -1.67 16.70
CA LEU A 37 13.42 -2.41 15.44
C LEU A 37 13.66 -1.47 14.25
N ALA A 38 12.95 -0.35 14.17
CA ALA A 38 13.14 0.65 13.12
C ALA A 38 14.57 1.19 13.11
N GLN A 39 15.15 1.48 14.27
CA GLN A 39 16.54 1.90 14.39
C GLN A 39 17.51 0.83 13.85
N GLY A 40 17.33 -0.44 14.21
CA GLY A 40 18.14 -1.54 13.69
C GLY A 40 18.01 -1.71 12.17
N LEU A 41 16.82 -1.48 11.61
CA LEU A 41 16.61 -1.49 10.15
C LEU A 41 17.35 -0.32 9.47
N LEU A 42 17.33 0.88 10.07
CA LEU A 42 18.05 2.05 9.58
C LEU A 42 19.58 1.88 9.65
N GLU A 43 20.09 1.15 10.64
CA GLU A 43 21.50 0.78 10.72
C GLU A 43 21.92 -0.21 9.61
N CYS A 44 21.03 -1.16 9.27
CA CYS A 44 21.27 -2.08 8.16
C CYS A 44 21.17 -1.38 6.80
N LEU A 45 20.21 -0.48 6.64
CA LEU A 45 19.86 0.20 5.40
C LEU A 45 19.73 1.71 5.61
N PRO A 46 20.84 2.45 5.70
CA PRO A 46 20.82 3.91 5.78
C PRO A 46 20.04 4.50 4.59
N GLY A 47 19.10 5.42 4.88
CA GLY A 47 18.20 6.00 3.88
C GLY A 47 16.84 5.30 3.74
N LEU A 48 16.60 4.15 4.40
CA LEU A 48 15.33 3.46 4.36
C LEU A 48 14.15 4.36 4.78
N GLY A 49 14.30 5.14 5.84
CA GLY A 49 13.26 6.09 6.28
C GLY A 49 12.87 7.10 5.20
N LYS A 50 13.85 7.65 4.48
CA LYS A 50 13.59 8.55 3.34
C LYS A 50 12.88 7.83 2.19
N ALA A 51 13.24 6.59 1.92
CA ALA A 51 12.57 5.77 0.90
C ALA A 51 11.09 5.52 1.26
N MET A 52 10.79 5.26 2.54
CA MET A 52 9.41 5.09 3.02
C MET A 52 8.61 6.40 2.94
N GLN A 53 9.20 7.53 3.35
CA GLN A 53 8.58 8.86 3.20
C GLN A 53 8.27 9.16 1.73
N GLU A 54 9.20 8.86 0.83
CA GLU A 54 9.01 9.10 -0.60
C GLU A 54 7.94 8.18 -1.21
N SER A 55 7.83 6.93 -0.74
CA SER A 55 6.72 6.04 -1.11
C SER A 55 5.36 6.67 -0.74
N ARG A 56 5.25 7.23 0.45
CA ARG A 56 4.03 7.90 0.92
C ARG A 56 3.71 9.16 0.09
N ARG A 57 4.74 9.95 -0.24
CA ARG A 57 4.59 11.12 -1.14
C ARG A 57 4.15 10.70 -2.55
N PHE A 58 4.73 9.62 -3.08
CA PHE A 58 4.32 9.09 -4.38
C PHE A 58 2.83 8.71 -4.42
N ILE A 59 2.31 8.02 -3.40
CA ILE A 59 0.89 7.65 -3.35
C ILE A 59 -0.02 8.89 -3.41
N ARG A 60 0.33 9.97 -2.73
CA ARG A 60 -0.41 11.25 -2.81
C ARG A 60 -0.36 11.85 -4.21
N ARG A 61 0.81 11.90 -4.83
CA ARG A 61 0.97 12.41 -6.22
C ARG A 61 0.20 11.55 -7.22
N ALA A 62 0.23 10.24 -7.04
CA ALA A 62 -0.51 9.30 -7.88
C ALA A 62 -2.03 9.51 -7.74
N ALA A 63 -2.54 9.69 -6.53
CA ALA A 63 -3.96 9.98 -6.31
C ALA A 63 -4.37 11.29 -6.96
N ALA A 64 -3.58 12.37 -6.82
CA ALA A 64 -3.82 13.65 -7.48
C ALA A 64 -3.83 13.49 -9.01
N TYR A 65 -2.83 12.81 -9.58
CA TYR A 65 -2.76 12.52 -11.01
C TYR A 65 -3.98 11.73 -11.53
N LEU A 66 -4.43 10.74 -10.78
CA LEU A 66 -5.62 9.96 -11.12
C LEU A 66 -6.91 10.80 -11.00
N ALA A 67 -6.99 11.67 -10.00
CA ALA A 67 -8.09 12.61 -9.86
C ALA A 67 -8.15 13.62 -11.02
N ASP A 68 -7.01 14.15 -11.46
CA ASP A 68 -6.91 15.00 -12.65
C ASP A 68 -7.32 14.26 -13.93
N SER A 69 -7.15 12.93 -13.95
CA SER A 69 -7.59 12.06 -15.04
C SER A 69 -9.06 11.66 -14.98
N GLY A 70 -9.81 12.11 -13.97
CA GLY A 70 -11.25 11.90 -13.84
C GLY A 70 -11.69 10.92 -12.76
N ILE A 71 -10.79 10.20 -12.10
CA ILE A 71 -11.13 9.31 -10.98
C ILE A 71 -11.68 10.13 -9.80
N ARG A 72 -12.82 9.71 -9.25
CA ARG A 72 -13.50 10.45 -8.16
C ARG A 72 -13.75 9.60 -6.92
N GLN A 73 -13.28 8.37 -6.89
CA GLN A 73 -13.37 7.51 -5.71
C GLN A 73 -12.13 6.65 -5.59
N PHE A 74 -11.66 6.52 -4.36
CA PHE A 74 -10.39 5.86 -4.06
C PHE A 74 -10.53 4.85 -2.92
N ILE A 75 -9.84 3.72 -3.05
CA ILE A 75 -9.66 2.73 -1.98
C ILE A 75 -8.16 2.67 -1.65
N ASP A 76 -7.80 3.03 -0.43
CA ASP A 76 -6.42 2.96 0.07
C ASP A 76 -6.24 1.68 0.88
N LEU A 77 -5.54 0.71 0.30
CA LEU A 77 -5.33 -0.63 0.83
C LEU A 77 -4.08 -0.69 1.72
N GLY A 78 -4.26 -1.12 2.97
CA GLY A 78 -3.19 -1.09 3.96
C GLY A 78 -2.77 0.35 4.27
N CYS A 79 -3.76 1.21 4.55
CA CYS A 79 -3.57 2.66 4.65
C CYS A 79 -2.57 3.08 5.75
N GLY A 80 -2.36 2.24 6.77
CA GLY A 80 -1.51 2.58 7.90
C GLY A 80 -2.04 3.75 8.74
N TYR A 81 -1.21 4.26 9.63
CA TYR A 81 -1.57 5.41 10.49
C TYR A 81 -1.79 6.68 9.66
N PRO A 82 -2.76 7.53 10.07
CA PRO A 82 -3.00 8.81 9.42
C PRO A 82 -1.74 9.68 9.41
N ALA A 83 -1.73 10.65 8.49
CA ALA A 83 -0.72 11.69 8.44
C ALA A 83 -0.69 12.49 9.75
N ASP A 84 0.49 13.03 10.09
CA ASP A 84 0.67 13.80 11.32
C ASP A 84 0.16 15.25 11.21
N GLY A 85 -0.32 15.66 10.04
CA GLY A 85 -0.85 17.00 9.75
C GLY A 85 0.23 18.04 9.49
N SER A 86 1.50 17.63 9.33
CA SER A 86 2.53 18.54 8.85
C SER A 86 2.33 18.88 7.37
N PRO A 87 2.84 20.02 6.87
CA PRO A 87 2.71 20.40 5.47
C PRO A 87 3.23 19.33 4.49
N ASP A 88 4.23 18.55 4.94
CA ASP A 88 4.86 17.52 4.12
C ASP A 88 4.22 16.14 4.29
N ASP A 89 3.31 15.96 5.24
CA ASP A 89 2.59 14.71 5.49
C ASP A 89 1.08 14.96 5.67
N GLN A 90 0.34 14.79 4.59
CA GLN A 90 -1.12 14.91 4.51
C GLN A 90 -1.73 13.55 4.18
N ASN A 91 -2.98 13.33 4.62
CA ASN A 91 -3.77 12.20 4.14
C ASN A 91 -4.18 12.41 2.67
N VAL A 92 -4.42 11.33 1.95
CA VAL A 92 -4.73 11.43 0.50
C VAL A 92 -6.00 12.25 0.24
N HIS A 93 -7.04 12.13 1.08
CA HIS A 93 -8.28 12.89 0.94
C HIS A 93 -8.11 14.40 1.18
N GLU A 94 -7.04 14.80 1.86
CA GLU A 94 -6.70 16.23 2.05
C GLU A 94 -6.04 16.82 0.81
N VAL A 95 -5.37 15.99 0.03
CA VAL A 95 -4.75 16.37 -1.26
C VAL A 95 -5.77 16.36 -2.39
N VAL A 96 -6.71 15.41 -2.39
CA VAL A 96 -7.76 15.27 -3.41
C VAL A 96 -9.12 15.47 -2.75
N GLN A 97 -9.59 16.72 -2.72
CA GLN A 97 -10.76 17.11 -1.95
C GLN A 97 -12.12 16.72 -2.59
N ASP A 98 -12.18 16.66 -3.93
CA ASP A 98 -13.42 16.40 -4.68
C ASP A 98 -13.61 14.91 -5.03
N ALA A 99 -13.22 14.01 -4.11
CA ALA A 99 -13.34 12.58 -4.29
C ALA A 99 -13.81 11.88 -3.00
N SER A 100 -14.30 10.65 -3.15
CA SER A 100 -14.63 9.77 -2.04
C SER A 100 -13.47 8.85 -1.70
N PHE A 101 -13.29 8.53 -0.42
CA PHE A 101 -12.17 7.70 0.05
C PHE A 101 -12.64 6.61 1.02
N ALA A 102 -12.16 5.38 0.79
CA ALA A 102 -12.23 4.29 1.76
C ALA A 102 -10.80 3.89 2.18
N TYR A 103 -10.46 4.14 3.43
CA TYR A 103 -9.22 3.70 4.06
C TYR A 103 -9.40 2.30 4.63
N VAL A 104 -8.58 1.36 4.20
CA VAL A 104 -8.69 -0.06 4.55
C VAL A 104 -7.43 -0.52 5.26
N ASP A 105 -7.58 -1.14 6.43
CA ASP A 105 -6.48 -1.79 7.14
C ASP A 105 -7.03 -2.97 7.96
N ALA A 106 -6.19 -3.97 8.22
CA ALA A 106 -6.53 -5.10 9.07
C ALA A 106 -6.13 -4.88 10.55
N ASP A 107 -5.40 -3.79 10.86
CA ASP A 107 -5.04 -3.43 12.23
C ASP A 107 -6.15 -2.56 12.85
N PRO A 108 -6.93 -3.05 13.84
CA PRO A 108 -7.98 -2.26 14.48
C PRO A 108 -7.48 -0.95 15.11
N THR A 109 -6.19 -0.91 15.50
CA THR A 109 -5.60 0.31 16.06
C THR A 109 -5.44 1.37 14.98
N VAL A 110 -4.96 0.97 13.80
CA VAL A 110 -4.88 1.86 12.61
C VAL A 110 -6.27 2.41 12.28
N ILE A 111 -7.28 1.52 12.20
CA ILE A 111 -8.66 1.90 11.89
C ILE A 111 -9.19 2.91 12.92
N SER A 112 -8.92 2.71 14.20
CA SER A 112 -9.35 3.64 15.26
C SER A 112 -8.71 5.03 15.11
N HIS A 113 -7.43 5.09 14.74
CA HIS A 113 -6.73 6.37 14.49
C HIS A 113 -7.24 7.04 13.22
N MET A 114 -7.41 6.27 12.14
CA MET A 114 -7.92 6.79 10.87
C MET A 114 -9.37 7.31 11.00
N LEU A 115 -10.23 6.57 11.72
CA LEU A 115 -11.60 7.01 12.01
C LEU A 115 -11.62 8.36 12.73
N ARG A 116 -10.73 8.57 13.70
CA ARG A 116 -10.64 9.87 14.41
C ARG A 116 -10.15 10.98 13.49
N ALA A 117 -9.19 10.69 12.62
CA ALA A 117 -8.65 11.68 11.68
C ALA A 117 -9.68 12.09 10.61
N THR A 118 -10.62 11.20 10.27
CA THR A 118 -11.58 11.41 9.16
C THR A 118 -13.01 11.66 9.61
N GLN A 119 -13.30 11.71 10.91
CA GLN A 119 -14.67 11.78 11.48
C GLN A 119 -15.54 12.94 10.98
N LEU A 120 -14.94 14.02 10.50
CA LEU A 120 -15.65 15.20 9.99
C LEU A 120 -15.73 15.22 8.45
N GLN A 121 -15.29 14.17 7.78
CA GLN A 121 -15.26 14.08 6.32
C GLN A 121 -16.40 13.17 5.83
N PRO A 122 -17.49 13.74 5.27
CA PRO A 122 -18.68 12.96 4.90
C PRO A 122 -18.45 11.99 3.73
N ASN A 123 -17.45 12.27 2.90
CA ASN A 123 -17.05 11.46 1.75
C ASN A 123 -15.89 10.49 2.04
N VAL A 124 -15.55 10.29 3.34
CA VAL A 124 -14.45 9.41 3.75
C VAL A 124 -14.98 8.36 4.72
N THR A 125 -14.58 7.11 4.52
CA THR A 125 -14.88 6.01 5.45
C THR A 125 -13.63 5.21 5.80
N THR A 126 -13.72 4.45 6.90
CA THR A 126 -12.68 3.52 7.32
C THR A 126 -13.26 2.11 7.41
N VAL A 127 -12.54 1.13 6.89
CA VAL A 127 -12.97 -0.26 6.75
C VAL A 127 -11.95 -1.17 7.40
N ASP A 128 -12.37 -1.90 8.43
CA ASP A 128 -11.60 -3.00 9.02
C ASP A 128 -11.75 -4.24 8.14
N ALA A 129 -10.75 -4.52 7.32
CA ALA A 129 -10.78 -5.65 6.41
C ALA A 129 -9.38 -6.13 6.01
N ASP A 130 -9.28 -7.43 5.74
CA ASP A 130 -8.09 -8.04 5.16
C ASP A 130 -8.12 -7.88 3.64
N VAL A 131 -7.10 -7.25 3.08
CA VAL A 131 -6.95 -7.01 1.64
C VAL A 131 -6.86 -8.29 0.82
N ARG A 132 -6.55 -9.44 1.45
CA ARG A 132 -6.53 -10.76 0.82
C ARG A 132 -7.94 -11.27 0.47
N ASP A 133 -8.96 -10.83 1.20
CA ASP A 133 -10.36 -11.12 0.89
C ASP A 133 -11.04 -9.93 0.19
N VAL A 134 -10.67 -9.73 -1.08
CA VAL A 134 -11.25 -8.67 -1.93
C VAL A 134 -12.77 -8.81 -2.06
N GLY A 135 -13.31 -10.04 -1.97
CA GLY A 135 -14.74 -10.28 -2.05
C GLY A 135 -15.48 -9.64 -0.87
N HIS A 136 -15.02 -9.93 0.33
CA HIS A 136 -15.56 -9.35 1.55
C HIS A 136 -15.36 -7.84 1.58
N LEU A 137 -14.16 -7.37 1.24
CA LEU A 137 -13.84 -5.94 1.21
C LEU A 137 -14.80 -5.15 0.32
N LEU A 138 -14.97 -5.54 -0.94
CA LEU A 138 -15.79 -4.80 -1.91
C LEU A 138 -17.31 -4.93 -1.67
N SER A 139 -17.74 -5.86 -0.82
CA SER A 139 -19.12 -5.98 -0.35
C SER A 139 -19.34 -5.39 1.05
N HIS A 140 -18.31 -4.81 1.66
CA HIS A 140 -18.39 -4.31 3.03
C HIS A 140 -19.34 -3.10 3.12
N PRO A 141 -20.36 -3.11 4.02
CA PRO A 141 -21.37 -2.05 4.07
C PRO A 141 -20.80 -0.64 4.23
N LYS A 142 -19.74 -0.44 5.04
CA LYS A 142 -19.11 0.86 5.19
C LYS A 142 -18.42 1.32 3.91
N LEU A 143 -17.75 0.43 3.18
CA LEU A 143 -17.12 0.78 1.90
C LEU A 143 -18.17 1.30 0.93
N LEU A 144 -19.28 0.59 0.80
CA LEU A 144 -20.38 0.93 -0.12
C LEU A 144 -21.13 2.24 0.24
N THR A 145 -20.83 2.85 1.40
CA THR A 145 -21.40 4.18 1.70
C THR A 145 -20.75 5.30 0.88
N VAL A 146 -19.53 5.12 0.39
CA VAL A 146 -18.74 6.14 -0.31
C VAL A 146 -18.12 5.65 -1.62
N ILE A 147 -18.06 4.35 -1.85
CA ILE A 147 -17.51 3.71 -3.05
C ILE A 147 -18.61 2.93 -3.77
N ASP A 148 -18.76 3.18 -5.06
CA ASP A 148 -19.56 2.39 -5.99
C ASP A 148 -18.60 1.55 -6.85
N PRO A 149 -18.49 0.23 -6.63
CA PRO A 149 -17.59 -0.63 -7.40
C PRO A 149 -17.94 -0.75 -8.90
N ASP A 150 -19.15 -0.35 -9.29
CA ASP A 150 -19.61 -0.32 -10.70
C ASP A 150 -19.16 0.95 -11.43
N GLN A 151 -18.49 1.88 -10.73
CA GLN A 151 -17.82 3.06 -11.29
C GLN A 151 -16.30 2.90 -11.20
N GLU A 152 -15.55 3.70 -11.96
CA GLU A 152 -14.10 3.67 -11.96
C GLU A 152 -13.53 4.03 -10.57
N VAL A 153 -12.61 3.19 -10.08
CA VAL A 153 -11.96 3.32 -8.77
C VAL A 153 -10.44 3.47 -8.94
N GLY A 154 -9.88 4.44 -8.25
CA GLY A 154 -8.43 4.51 -7.99
C GLY A 154 -8.06 3.67 -6.77
N VAL A 155 -7.36 2.58 -6.98
CA VAL A 155 -6.83 1.76 -5.88
C VAL A 155 -5.43 2.23 -5.54
N LEU A 156 -5.17 2.51 -4.26
CA LEU A 156 -3.87 2.88 -3.74
C LEU A 156 -3.32 1.71 -2.90
N ALA A 157 -2.10 1.28 -3.18
CA ALA A 157 -1.43 0.18 -2.48
C ALA A 157 0.02 0.58 -2.13
N GLY A 158 0.12 1.54 -1.21
CA GLY A 158 1.38 2.11 -0.77
C GLY A 158 2.09 1.25 0.26
N GLY A 159 3.23 0.63 -0.09
CA GLY A 159 3.97 -0.16 0.87
C GLY A 159 3.25 -1.43 1.37
N LEU A 160 2.35 -1.98 0.56
CA LEU A 160 1.52 -3.13 0.93
C LEU A 160 2.08 -4.46 0.41
N LEU A 161 2.46 -4.50 -0.88
CA LEU A 161 2.71 -5.77 -1.58
C LEU A 161 3.84 -6.62 -0.98
N HIS A 162 4.79 -6.02 -0.30
CA HIS A 162 5.89 -6.75 0.34
C HIS A 162 5.49 -7.44 1.67
N HIS A 163 4.26 -7.24 2.13
CA HIS A 163 3.65 -7.99 3.24
C HIS A 163 2.79 -9.17 2.78
N LEU A 164 2.71 -9.38 1.47
CA LEU A 164 1.94 -10.47 0.85
C LEU A 164 2.91 -11.35 0.07
N ASP A 165 2.78 -12.68 0.21
CA ASP A 165 3.46 -13.60 -0.69
C ASP A 165 2.93 -13.47 -2.14
N ASP A 166 3.60 -14.12 -3.08
CA ASP A 166 3.25 -13.98 -4.49
C ASP A 166 1.82 -14.44 -4.81
N GLU A 167 1.34 -15.50 -4.17
CA GLU A 167 -0.01 -16.02 -4.40
C GLU A 167 -1.07 -15.08 -3.82
N ALA A 168 -0.88 -14.57 -2.61
CA ALA A 168 -1.79 -13.61 -1.99
C ALA A 168 -1.82 -12.29 -2.77
N ALA A 169 -0.65 -11.76 -3.15
CA ALA A 169 -0.55 -10.54 -3.94
C ALA A 169 -1.23 -10.69 -5.31
N LYS A 170 -0.96 -11.79 -6.01
CA LYS A 170 -1.59 -12.12 -7.29
C LYS A 170 -3.09 -12.27 -7.17
N HIS A 171 -3.56 -13.01 -6.16
CA HIS A 171 -4.97 -13.22 -5.90
C HIS A 171 -5.70 -11.90 -5.62
N MET A 172 -5.13 -11.04 -4.78
CA MET A 172 -5.66 -9.71 -4.49
C MET A 172 -5.78 -8.87 -5.76
N LEU A 173 -4.67 -8.69 -6.48
CA LEU A 173 -4.63 -7.85 -7.69
C LEU A 173 -5.59 -8.35 -8.77
N TRP A 174 -5.64 -9.66 -8.98
CA TRP A 174 -6.52 -10.28 -9.98
C TRP A 174 -8.01 -10.12 -9.62
N ASN A 175 -8.38 -10.28 -8.34
CA ASN A 175 -9.76 -10.09 -7.89
C ASN A 175 -10.19 -8.62 -7.95
N LEU A 176 -9.32 -7.67 -7.65
CA LEU A 176 -9.60 -6.24 -7.86
C LEU A 176 -9.96 -5.99 -9.33
N GLY A 177 -9.14 -6.49 -10.27
CA GLY A 177 -9.40 -6.33 -11.71
C GLY A 177 -10.68 -7.02 -12.21
N ARG A 178 -11.17 -8.04 -11.50
CA ARG A 178 -12.42 -8.74 -11.85
C ARG A 178 -13.68 -8.09 -11.30
N LYS A 179 -13.57 -7.42 -10.18
CA LYS A 179 -14.71 -6.96 -9.39
C LYS A 179 -14.95 -5.46 -9.46
N LEU A 180 -13.94 -4.69 -9.85
CA LEU A 180 -14.07 -3.26 -10.06
C LEU A 180 -14.43 -2.97 -11.53
N ALA A 181 -15.09 -1.84 -11.74
CA ALA A 181 -15.47 -1.38 -13.07
C ALA A 181 -14.29 -1.28 -14.03
N PRO A 182 -14.49 -1.56 -15.34
CA PRO A 182 -13.51 -1.23 -16.37
C PRO A 182 -13.11 0.24 -16.32
N GLY A 183 -11.82 0.53 -16.44
CA GLY A 183 -11.27 1.89 -16.26
C GLY A 183 -10.66 2.11 -14.86
N SER A 184 -10.93 1.23 -13.91
CA SER A 184 -10.26 1.29 -12.59
C SER A 184 -8.76 1.11 -12.70
N VAL A 185 -8.02 1.82 -11.86
CA VAL A 185 -6.56 1.94 -11.91
C VAL A 185 -5.97 1.65 -10.54
N ILE A 186 -4.79 1.04 -10.50
CA ILE A 186 -4.02 0.89 -9.25
C ILE A 186 -2.72 1.69 -9.33
N ALA A 187 -2.42 2.44 -8.28
CA ALA A 187 -1.10 2.98 -7.98
C ALA A 187 -0.50 2.18 -6.82
N LEU A 188 0.68 1.62 -7.03
CA LEU A 188 1.31 0.74 -6.05
C LEU A 188 2.76 1.10 -5.80
N THR A 189 3.24 0.79 -4.59
CA THR A 189 4.67 0.73 -4.27
C THR A 189 5.02 -0.59 -3.60
N CYS A 190 6.24 -1.08 -3.84
CA CYS A 190 6.74 -2.32 -3.27
C CYS A 190 8.19 -2.16 -2.84
N ALA A 191 8.50 -2.54 -1.61
CA ALA A 191 9.89 -2.58 -1.13
C ALA A 191 10.70 -3.61 -1.92
N THR A 192 11.97 -3.30 -2.12
CA THR A 192 12.88 -4.12 -2.91
C THR A 192 14.24 -4.23 -2.24
N GLY A 193 14.99 -5.28 -2.58
CA GLY A 193 16.42 -5.40 -2.29
C GLY A 193 17.31 -4.74 -3.36
N ASP A 194 16.71 -4.31 -4.49
CA ASP A 194 17.48 -3.69 -5.57
C ASP A 194 18.11 -2.37 -5.10
N GLY A 195 19.34 -2.12 -5.52
CA GLY A 195 20.05 -0.86 -5.22
C GLY A 195 20.74 -0.81 -3.85
N ALA A 196 20.50 -1.74 -2.95
CA ALA A 196 21.22 -1.89 -1.70
C ALA A 196 22.15 -3.11 -1.70
N PRO A 197 23.23 -3.14 -0.90
CA PRO A 197 24.07 -4.32 -0.77
C PRO A 197 23.27 -5.53 -0.29
N GLU A 198 23.44 -6.68 -0.94
CA GLU A 198 22.71 -7.92 -0.61
C GLU A 198 22.85 -8.32 0.86
N THR A 199 24.05 -8.18 1.42
CA THR A 199 24.31 -8.49 2.83
C THR A 199 23.53 -7.58 3.79
N SER A 200 23.39 -6.30 3.48
CA SER A 200 22.62 -5.35 4.26
C SER A 200 21.12 -5.65 4.15
N THR A 201 20.65 -5.92 2.93
CA THR A 201 19.25 -6.29 2.68
C THR A 201 18.88 -7.59 3.38
N ALA A 202 19.73 -8.61 3.34
CA ALA A 202 19.51 -9.87 4.04
C ALA A 202 19.43 -9.68 5.57
N LYS A 203 20.35 -8.87 6.14
CA LYS A 203 20.32 -8.55 7.59
C LYS A 203 19.03 -7.79 7.99
N ALA A 204 18.62 -6.82 7.19
CA ALA A 204 17.40 -6.07 7.45
C ALA A 204 16.16 -6.96 7.37
N ARG A 205 16.08 -7.83 6.36
CA ARG A 205 15.00 -8.81 6.22
C ARG A 205 14.96 -9.76 7.40
N ASP A 206 16.08 -10.40 7.75
CA ASP A 206 16.19 -11.29 8.92
C ASP A 206 15.74 -10.60 10.22
N LEU A 207 16.13 -9.33 10.41
CA LEU A 207 15.76 -8.56 11.57
C LEU A 207 14.23 -8.30 11.59
N TYR A 208 13.65 -7.94 10.45
CA TYR A 208 12.21 -7.72 10.33
C TYR A 208 11.41 -9.02 10.54
N GLU A 209 11.77 -10.10 9.86
CA GLU A 209 11.06 -11.38 9.91
C GLU A 209 11.04 -12.02 11.29
N ARG A 210 12.09 -11.86 12.07
CA ARG A 210 12.15 -12.34 13.47
C ARG A 210 11.15 -11.68 14.39
N HIS A 211 10.72 -10.46 14.11
CA HIS A 211 9.89 -9.67 15.01
C HIS A 211 8.48 -9.42 14.47
N VAL A 212 8.34 -9.26 13.18
CA VAL A 212 7.07 -8.84 12.54
C VAL A 212 6.45 -10.00 11.75
N GLY A 213 7.22 -10.64 10.90
CA GLY A 213 6.73 -11.71 10.02
C GLY A 213 7.33 -11.64 8.63
N PRO A 214 6.87 -12.48 7.69
CA PRO A 214 7.43 -12.59 6.36
C PRO A 214 7.52 -11.25 5.63
N LEU A 215 8.60 -11.06 4.86
CA LEU A 215 8.85 -9.86 4.08
C LEU A 215 9.33 -10.24 2.66
N ASP A 216 8.42 -10.09 1.70
CA ASP A 216 8.66 -10.43 0.30
C ASP A 216 9.26 -9.24 -0.48
N LEU A 217 10.57 -9.08 -0.39
CA LEU A 217 11.29 -8.06 -1.16
C LEU A 217 11.42 -8.51 -2.62
N ARG A 218 10.69 -7.86 -3.52
CA ARG A 218 10.69 -8.20 -4.95
C ARG A 218 11.64 -7.33 -5.73
N SER A 219 12.50 -7.94 -6.53
CA SER A 219 13.25 -7.20 -7.56
C SER A 219 12.28 -6.58 -8.59
N GLY A 220 12.75 -5.59 -9.34
CA GLY A 220 11.95 -4.99 -10.40
C GLY A 220 11.50 -6.01 -11.47
N MET A 221 12.28 -7.08 -11.69
CA MET A 221 11.90 -8.18 -12.59
C MET A 221 10.73 -8.99 -12.00
N GLN A 222 10.83 -9.37 -10.73
CA GLN A 222 9.78 -10.15 -10.04
C GLN A 222 8.48 -9.35 -9.92
N LEU A 223 8.56 -8.05 -9.63
CA LEU A 223 7.37 -7.20 -9.57
C LEU A 223 6.69 -7.05 -10.95
N ARG A 224 7.47 -6.91 -12.03
CA ARG A 224 6.91 -6.92 -13.40
C ARG A 224 6.24 -8.25 -13.73
N ALA A 225 6.82 -9.38 -13.33
CA ALA A 225 6.22 -10.69 -13.51
C ALA A 225 4.90 -10.81 -12.74
N LEU A 226 4.88 -10.43 -11.45
CA LEU A 226 3.68 -10.40 -10.62
C LEU A 226 2.56 -9.55 -11.26
N MET A 227 2.87 -8.34 -11.71
CA MET A 227 1.91 -7.45 -12.37
C MET A 227 1.33 -8.10 -13.64
N LYS A 228 2.18 -8.70 -14.47
CA LYS A 228 1.77 -9.41 -15.70
C LYS A 228 0.87 -10.61 -15.38
N ASP A 229 1.25 -11.44 -14.40
CA ASP A 229 0.50 -12.63 -14.00
C ASP A 229 -0.83 -12.29 -13.34
N SER A 230 -0.91 -11.12 -12.71
CA SER A 230 -2.14 -10.52 -12.17
C SER A 230 -2.97 -9.81 -13.23
N ARG A 231 -2.55 -9.84 -14.50
CA ARG A 231 -3.20 -9.18 -15.64
C ARG A 231 -3.32 -7.65 -15.51
N LEU A 232 -2.47 -7.02 -14.75
CA LEU A 232 -2.38 -5.58 -14.74
C LEU A 232 -1.83 -5.08 -16.08
N ARG A 233 -2.42 -4.02 -16.61
CA ARG A 233 -1.91 -3.34 -17.81
C ARG A 233 -1.16 -2.08 -17.39
N PRO A 234 0.17 -2.06 -17.43
CA PRO A 234 0.94 -0.90 -17.03
C PRO A 234 0.56 0.35 -17.84
N LEU A 235 0.25 1.44 -17.16
CA LEU A 235 0.08 2.78 -17.73
C LEU A 235 1.38 3.56 -17.68
N THR A 236 2.22 3.24 -16.67
CA THR A 236 3.58 3.74 -16.56
C THR A 236 4.56 2.57 -16.57
N GLY A 237 5.84 2.84 -16.81
CA GLY A 237 6.91 1.90 -16.52
C GLY A 237 6.99 1.62 -15.01
N LEU A 238 7.80 0.64 -14.63
CA LEU A 238 8.22 0.46 -13.25
C LEU A 238 9.40 1.38 -12.98
N HIS A 239 9.23 2.29 -12.03
CA HIS A 239 10.18 3.33 -11.66
C HIS A 239 10.46 3.30 -10.16
N ARG A 240 11.50 3.96 -9.71
CA ARG A 240 11.66 4.29 -8.31
C ARG A 240 10.63 5.38 -7.94
N THR A 241 10.18 5.38 -6.70
CA THR A 241 9.10 6.28 -6.25
C THR A 241 9.34 7.76 -6.55
N TYR A 242 10.58 8.21 -6.48
CA TYR A 242 10.96 9.60 -6.76
C TYR A 242 11.09 9.94 -8.26
N GLU A 243 11.16 8.95 -9.14
CA GLU A 243 11.28 9.13 -10.59
C GLU A 243 9.90 9.26 -11.26
N LEU A 244 8.86 8.71 -10.62
CA LEU A 244 7.52 8.68 -11.17
C LEU A 244 6.68 9.83 -10.60
N LEU A 245 6.14 10.67 -11.49
CA LEU A 245 5.32 11.83 -11.14
C LEU A 245 6.03 12.78 -10.14
N PRO A 246 7.24 13.29 -10.40
CA PRO A 246 7.89 14.22 -9.48
C PRO A 246 7.03 15.48 -9.34
N ALA A 247 6.75 15.91 -8.10
CA ALA A 247 5.97 17.11 -7.84
C ALA A 247 6.76 18.39 -8.25
N HIS A 248 8.08 18.33 -8.12
CA HIS A 248 8.98 19.40 -8.52
C HIS A 248 10.29 18.82 -9.06
N PRO A 249 10.97 19.45 -10.05
CA PRO A 249 12.29 19.00 -10.51
C PRO A 249 13.32 18.84 -9.39
N ASP A 250 13.20 19.64 -8.33
CA ASP A 250 14.10 19.60 -7.17
C ASP A 250 13.84 18.42 -6.23
N ASP A 251 12.67 17.79 -6.28
CA ASP A 251 12.34 16.58 -5.50
C ASP A 251 13.22 15.39 -5.91
N VAL A 252 13.71 15.39 -7.14
CA VAL A 252 14.57 14.32 -7.70
C VAL A 252 16.03 14.47 -7.28
N VAL A 253 16.43 15.64 -6.80
CA VAL A 253 17.85 16.03 -6.65
C VAL A 253 18.49 15.50 -5.37
N ASN A 254 17.72 15.22 -4.33
CA ASN A 254 18.24 14.90 -2.99
C ASN A 254 18.09 13.42 -2.58
N VAL A 255 17.73 12.52 -3.48
CA VAL A 255 17.62 11.10 -3.18
C VAL A 255 18.90 10.37 -3.57
N ASP A 256 19.47 9.63 -2.64
CA ASP A 256 20.57 8.72 -2.94
C ASP A 256 20.10 7.65 -3.93
N LYS A 257 20.51 7.80 -5.19
CA LYS A 257 20.11 6.91 -6.29
C LYS A 257 20.70 5.50 -6.17
N THR A 258 21.64 5.30 -5.25
CA THR A 258 22.32 4.03 -4.99
C THR A 258 21.84 3.36 -3.71
N GLY A 259 20.93 3.99 -2.96
CA GLY A 259 20.41 3.54 -1.68
C GLY A 259 19.10 2.74 -1.78
N PRO A 260 18.55 2.38 -0.61
CA PRO A 260 17.24 1.74 -0.51
C PRO A 260 16.16 2.56 -1.21
N HIS A 261 15.29 1.89 -1.95
CA HIS A 261 14.14 2.52 -2.60
C HIS A 261 12.96 1.56 -2.67
N LEU A 262 11.80 2.07 -3.07
CA LEU A 262 10.66 1.26 -3.45
C LEU A 262 10.43 1.40 -4.96
N TRP A 263 10.01 0.29 -5.57
CA TRP A 263 9.45 0.34 -6.91
C TRP A 263 8.05 0.93 -6.88
N ALA A 264 7.72 1.72 -7.89
CA ALA A 264 6.42 2.35 -8.07
C ALA A 264 5.89 2.10 -9.48
N ALA A 265 4.58 1.91 -9.61
CA ALA A 265 3.89 1.80 -10.90
C ALA A 265 2.44 2.27 -10.79
N ILE A 266 1.90 2.73 -11.93
CA ILE A 266 0.47 2.92 -12.14
C ILE A 266 0.04 1.96 -13.25
N ALA A 267 -1.03 1.20 -13.02
CA ALA A 267 -1.53 0.21 -13.95
C ALA A 267 -3.06 0.19 -13.99
N ALA A 268 -3.64 -0.04 -15.17
CA ALA A 268 -5.05 -0.32 -15.26
C ALA A 268 -5.34 -1.74 -14.73
N LEU A 269 -6.40 -1.84 -13.95
CA LEU A 269 -6.99 -3.10 -13.53
C LEU A 269 -7.78 -3.65 -14.71
N ALA A 270 -7.21 -4.64 -15.41
CA ALA A 270 -7.82 -5.15 -16.63
C ALA A 270 -9.07 -5.99 -16.30
N PRO A 271 -10.23 -5.68 -16.91
CA PRO A 271 -11.39 -6.54 -16.80
C PRO A 271 -11.07 -7.91 -17.38
N VAL A 272 -11.50 -8.97 -16.69
CA VAL A 272 -11.49 -10.31 -17.29
C VAL A 272 -12.59 -10.33 -18.34
N LEU A 273 -12.22 -10.26 -19.61
CA LEU A 273 -13.18 -10.50 -20.69
C LEU A 273 -13.85 -11.87 -20.45
N PRO A 274 -15.19 -11.97 -20.52
CA PRO A 274 -15.86 -13.25 -20.46
C PRO A 274 -15.26 -14.17 -21.54
N ALA A 275 -15.00 -15.43 -21.17
CA ALA A 275 -14.55 -16.40 -22.15
C ALA A 275 -15.54 -16.40 -23.33
N THR A 276 -15.04 -16.13 -24.53
CA THR A 276 -15.85 -16.23 -25.74
C THR A 276 -16.44 -17.64 -25.76
N PRO A 277 -17.77 -17.81 -25.79
CA PRO A 277 -18.35 -19.14 -25.94
C PRO A 277 -17.84 -19.78 -27.23
N ARG A 278 -17.30 -20.98 -27.12
CA ARG A 278 -16.86 -21.81 -28.24
C ARG A 278 -18.06 -22.33 -29.00
#